data_545f9d3964e11fabff9d6860180c76d7
#
_entry.id   545f9d3964e11fabff9d6860180c76d7
#
_cell.length_a   1.000
_cell.length_b   1.000
_cell.length_c   1.000
_cell.angle_alpha   90.00
_cell.angle_beta   90.00
_cell.angle_gamma   90.00
#
_symmetry.space_group_name_H-M   'P 1'
#
loop_
_entity.id
_entity.type
_entity.pdbx_description
1 polymer ?
#
loop_
_entity_poly.entity_id
_entity_poly.type
_entity_poly.pdbx_seq_one_letter_code
_entity_poly.pdbx_strand_id
1 'polypeptide(L)' 'MILIFVPLHRVNHYKMKYKELEKKIKKIGCFNTGKQMNGHPIWYSPKTGKHFKMSNHGSEEVAKGTETAILKAAGLK' A
#
# COMPACT_ATOMS: atom_id res chain seq x y z
N MET A 1 -2.96 -12.73 -32.34
CA MET A 1 -2.77 -12.82 -31.88
C MET A 1 -2.20 -12.93 -30.97
N ILE A 2 -1.88 -12.92 -30.63
CA ILE A 2 -1.43 -13.04 -29.90
C ILE A 2 -0.95 -12.45 -29.05
N LEU A 3 -0.57 -11.97 -29.05
CA LEU A 3 -0.01 -11.39 -28.39
C LEU A 3 -0.38 -10.91 -27.35
N ILE A 4 -0.87 -10.62 -27.46
CA ILE A 4 -1.53 -10.11 -26.56
C ILE A 4 -1.33 -10.48 -25.23
N PHE A 5 -1.30 -11.58 -24.89
CA PHE A 5 -1.05 -11.99 -23.59
C PHE A 5 0.28 -11.58 -23.12
N VAL A 6 1.06 -11.16 -23.97
CA VAL A 6 2.34 -10.66 -23.57
C VAL A 6 2.26 -9.62 -22.53
N PRO A 7 1.43 -8.60 -22.64
CA PRO A 7 1.32 -7.61 -21.61
C PRO A 7 0.91 -8.18 -20.28
N LEU A 8 0.22 -9.27 -20.31
CA LEU A 8 -0.19 -9.87 -19.07
C LEU A 8 0.98 -10.32 -18.24
N HIS A 9 2.04 -10.73 -18.90
CA HIS A 9 3.21 -11.10 -18.16
C HIS A 9 3.76 -9.95 -17.37
N ARG A 10 3.75 -8.78 -17.94
CA ARG A 10 4.28 -7.64 -17.26
C ARG A 10 3.47 -7.31 -16.04
N VAL A 11 2.20 -7.50 -16.12
CA VAL A 11 1.35 -7.25 -14.98
C VAL A 11 1.76 -8.09 -13.79
N ASN A 12 2.16 -9.31 -14.06
CA ASN A 12 2.57 -10.22 -13.01
C ASN A 12 3.83 -9.78 -12.29
N HIS A 13 4.62 -8.94 -12.95
CA HIS A 13 5.86 -8.47 -12.37
C HIS A 13 5.74 -7.09 -11.75
N TYR A 14 4.58 -6.49 -11.86
CA TYR A 14 4.38 -5.17 -11.33
C TYR A 14 4.40 -5.19 -9.81
N LYS A 15 5.13 -4.28 -9.24
CA LYS A 15 5.12 -4.09 -7.80
C LYS A 15 4.66 -2.67 -7.50
N MET A 16 3.79 -2.56 -6.50
CA MET A 16 3.26 -1.28 -6.12
C MET A 16 4.29 -0.50 -5.33
N LYS A 17 4.37 0.79 -5.59
CA LYS A 17 5.22 1.66 -4.80
C LYS A 17 4.43 2.24 -3.64
N TYR A 18 5.14 2.63 -2.59
CA TYR A 18 4.47 3.14 -1.40
C TYR A 18 3.59 4.34 -1.71
N LYS A 19 4.00 5.22 -2.62
CA LYS A 19 3.17 6.38 -2.94
C LYS A 19 1.84 5.97 -3.59
N GLU A 20 1.85 4.87 -4.34
CA GLU A 20 0.62 4.37 -4.93
C GLU A 20 -0.27 3.73 -3.88
N LEU A 21 0.34 3.02 -2.95
CA LEU A 21 -0.38 2.43 -1.85
C LEU A 21 -1.03 3.51 -0.99
N GLU A 22 -0.31 4.60 -0.73
CA GLU A 22 -0.87 5.73 0.00
C GLU A 22 -2.12 6.27 -0.70
N LYS A 23 -2.06 6.43 -2.00
CA LYS A 23 -3.22 6.93 -2.73
C LYS A 23 -4.43 6.03 -2.55
N LYS A 24 -4.20 4.72 -2.60
CA LYS A 24 -5.30 3.78 -2.44
C LYS A 24 -5.93 3.86 -1.07
N ILE A 25 -5.12 3.89 -0.02
CA ILE A 25 -5.67 3.89 1.33
C ILE A 25 -6.25 5.26 1.69
N LYS A 26 -5.74 6.34 1.12
CA LYS A 26 -6.31 7.66 1.35
C LYS A 26 -7.73 7.75 0.81
N LYS A 27 -8.01 7.06 -0.28
CA LYS A 27 -9.34 7.10 -0.87
C LYS A 27 -10.41 6.54 0.05
N ILE A 28 -10.03 5.65 0.97
CA ILE A 28 -11.00 5.09 1.92
C ILE A 28 -10.90 5.76 3.27
N GLY A 29 -10.19 6.87 3.35
CA GLY A 29 -10.18 7.69 4.56
C GLY A 29 -9.00 7.49 5.49
N CYS A 30 -8.03 6.65 5.13
CA CYS A 30 -6.85 6.49 5.95
C CYS A 30 -5.99 7.74 5.91
N PHE A 31 -5.29 8.00 7.00
CA PHE A 31 -4.44 9.19 7.05
C PHE A 31 -3.23 8.95 7.95
N ASN A 32 -2.21 9.76 7.72
CA ASN A 32 -1.00 9.74 8.53
C ASN A 32 -1.30 10.49 9.83
N THR A 33 -1.10 9.83 10.96
CA THR A 33 -1.43 10.42 12.26
C THR A 33 -0.40 11.44 12.72
N GLY A 34 0.73 11.52 12.05
CA GLY A 34 1.81 12.40 12.47
C GLY A 34 2.72 11.78 13.50
N LYS A 35 2.41 10.58 13.95
CA LYS A 35 3.26 9.84 14.89
C LYS A 35 4.16 8.89 14.14
N GLN A 36 5.23 8.48 14.78
CA GLN A 36 6.18 7.56 14.19
C GLN A 36 6.54 6.46 15.18
N MET A 37 6.86 5.29 14.65
CA MET A 37 7.37 4.19 15.45
C MET A 37 8.57 3.62 14.71
N ASN A 38 9.73 3.62 15.37
CA ASN A 38 10.99 3.16 14.79
C ASN A 38 11.28 3.85 13.45
N GLY A 39 10.97 5.15 13.36
CA GLY A 39 11.22 5.91 12.16
C GLY A 39 10.21 5.73 11.05
N HIS A 40 9.16 4.96 11.28
CA HIS A 40 8.12 4.73 10.28
C HIS A 40 6.86 5.49 10.66
N PRO A 41 6.24 6.21 9.71
CA PRO A 41 4.98 6.90 10.00
C PRO A 41 3.89 5.92 10.38
N ILE A 42 3.05 6.31 11.31
CA ILE A 42 1.90 5.52 11.72
C ILE A 42 0.66 6.10 11.07
N TRP A 43 -0.06 5.27 10.36
CA TRP A 43 -1.30 5.64 9.70
C TRP A 43 -2.48 5.03 10.45
N TYR A 44 -3.64 5.61 10.27
CA TYR A 44 -4.86 5.13 10.90
C TYR A 44 -5.95 4.94 9.85
N SER A 45 -6.68 3.83 9.98
CA SER A 45 -7.81 3.55 9.12
C SER A 45 -9.10 3.67 9.91
N PRO A 46 -9.92 4.70 9.66
CA PRO A 46 -11.21 4.80 10.34
C PRO A 46 -12.15 3.66 9.94
N LYS A 47 -11.94 3.09 8.76
CA LYS A 47 -12.80 2.01 8.31
C LYS A 47 -12.67 0.76 9.17
N THR A 48 -11.47 0.45 9.63
CA THR A 48 -11.22 -0.72 10.46
C THR A 48 -10.92 -0.39 11.91
N GLY A 49 -10.61 0.88 12.18
CA GLY A 49 -10.18 1.29 13.52
C GLY A 49 -8.77 0.85 13.86
N LYS A 50 -7.97 0.50 12.87
CA LYS A 50 -6.62 -0.02 13.10
C LYS A 50 -5.55 0.98 12.71
N HIS A 51 -4.43 0.90 13.41
CA HIS A 51 -3.23 1.64 13.07
C HIS A 51 -2.26 0.71 12.37
N PHE A 52 -1.45 1.27 11.48
CA PHE A 52 -0.44 0.46 10.79
C PHE A 52 0.73 1.34 10.39
N LYS A 53 1.89 0.71 10.23
CA LYS A 53 3.10 1.42 9.83
C LYS A 53 3.20 1.50 8.32
N MET A 54 3.71 2.62 7.83
CA MET A 54 4.00 2.80 6.40
C MET A 54 5.42 3.27 6.26
N SER A 55 6.01 3.05 5.09
CA SER A 55 7.30 3.63 4.80
C SER A 55 7.13 5.06 4.33
N ASN A 56 8.09 5.92 4.66
CA ASN A 56 8.09 7.28 4.14
C ASN A 56 8.91 7.39 2.86
N HIS A 57 9.32 6.27 2.29
CA HIS A 57 10.06 6.25 1.04
C HIS A 57 9.11 5.94 -0.10
N GLY A 58 8.41 6.96 -0.58
CA GLY A 58 7.34 6.78 -1.55
C GLY A 58 7.75 6.12 -2.85
N SER A 59 9.02 6.25 -3.23
CA SER A 59 9.50 5.68 -4.49
C SER A 59 9.91 4.21 -4.36
N GLU A 60 9.95 3.67 -3.13
CA GLU A 60 10.29 2.27 -2.94
C GLU A 60 9.12 1.35 -3.24
N GLU A 61 9.44 0.16 -3.72
CA GLU A 61 8.43 -0.85 -3.96
C GLU A 61 8.03 -1.50 -2.65
N VAL A 62 6.76 -1.85 -2.56
CA VAL A 62 6.22 -2.51 -1.38
C VAL A 62 6.35 -4.01 -1.55
N ALA A 63 6.91 -4.69 -0.56
CA ALA A 63 6.95 -6.14 -0.57
C ALA A 63 5.52 -6.68 -0.54
N LYS A 64 5.31 -7.81 -1.22
CA LYS A 64 3.97 -8.37 -1.36
C LYS A 64 3.30 -8.62 -0.01
N GLY A 65 4.04 -9.20 0.93
CA GLY A 65 3.49 -9.47 2.25
C GLY A 65 3.13 -8.20 3.00
N THR A 66 3.98 -7.17 2.88
CA THR A 66 3.72 -5.89 3.51
C THR A 66 2.50 -5.22 2.88
N GLU A 67 2.40 -5.28 1.56
CA GLU A 67 1.25 -4.72 0.86
C GLU A 67 -0.05 -5.35 1.36
N THR A 68 -0.07 -6.67 1.44
CA THR A 68 -1.26 -7.38 1.90
C THR A 68 -1.62 -6.98 3.32
N ALA A 69 -0.62 -6.91 4.19
CA ALA A 69 -0.87 -6.55 5.58
C ALA A 69 -1.45 -5.14 5.70
N ILE A 70 -0.90 -4.20 4.93
CA ILE A 70 -1.38 -2.82 4.96
C ILE A 70 -2.79 -2.74 4.41
N LEU A 71 -3.08 -3.42 3.31
CA LEU A 71 -4.42 -3.39 2.72
C LEU A 71 -5.45 -3.99 3.65
N LYS A 72 -5.08 -5.05 4.37
CA LYS A 72 -5.98 -5.64 5.36
C LYS A 72 -6.24 -4.69 6.51
N ALA A 73 -5.19 -4.08 7.03
CA ALA A 73 -5.33 -3.14 8.14
C ALA A 73 -6.15 -1.92 7.73
N ALA A 74 -6.02 -1.51 6.49
CA ALA A 74 -6.75 -0.35 5.98
C ALA A 74 -8.21 -0.67 5.64
N GLY A 75 -8.52 -1.93 5.38
CA GLY A 75 -9.88 -2.32 5.06
C GLY A 75 -10.15 -2.52 3.58
N LEU A 76 -9.12 -2.65 2.78
CA LEU A 76 -9.26 -2.90 1.35
C LEU A 76 -9.25 -4.37 1.00
N LYS A 77 -8.93 -5.23 1.95
CA LYS A 77 -8.95 -6.67 1.75
C LYS A 77 -9.63 -7.36 2.91
#